data_05e048ce3c1032e1bbe31c4461a903ce
#
_entry.id   05e048ce3c1032e1bbe31c4461a903ce
#
_cell.length_a   1.000
_cell.length_b   1.000
_cell.length_c   1.000
_cell.angle_alpha   90.00
_cell.angle_beta   90.00
_cell.angle_gamma   90.00
#
_symmetry.space_group_name_H-M   'P 1'
#
loop_
_entity.id
_entity.type
_entity.pdbx_description
1 polymer ?
#
loop_
_entity_poly.entity_id
_entity_poly.type
_entity_poly.pdbx_seq_one_letter_code
_entity_poly.pdbx_strand_id
1 'polypeptide(L)' 'MDPMDLIRDKFSQDCTIETVLHLVMSHFDMSEEEAQAKIDEYFEIVKEVNKWWEENK' A
#
# COMPACT_ATOMS: atom_id res chain seq x y z
N MET A 1 3.47 12.95 -6.32
CA MET A 1 2.66 11.95 -5.61
C MET A 1 3.56 10.96 -4.87
N ASP A 2 3.22 10.69 -3.63
CA ASP A 2 3.97 9.74 -2.80
C ASP A 2 3.61 8.30 -3.18
N PRO A 3 4.57 7.36 -3.12
CA PRO A 3 4.23 5.94 -3.35
C PRO A 3 3.09 5.43 -2.47
N MET A 4 3.05 5.86 -1.21
CA MET A 4 1.98 5.46 -0.29
C MET A 4 0.62 5.97 -0.73
N ASP A 5 0.57 7.18 -1.28
CA ASP A 5 -0.68 7.75 -1.78
C ASP A 5 -1.21 6.94 -2.97
N LEU A 6 -0.32 6.54 -3.88
CA LEU A 6 -0.70 5.71 -5.01
C LEU A 6 -1.21 4.35 -4.55
N ILE A 7 -0.51 3.72 -3.61
CA ILE A 7 -0.90 2.41 -3.08
C ILE A 7 -2.29 2.49 -2.45
N ARG A 8 -2.52 3.49 -1.62
CA ARG A 8 -3.82 3.69 -0.96
C ARG A 8 -4.93 3.91 -1.99
N ASP A 9 -4.67 4.75 -3.00
CA ASP A 9 -5.64 5.06 -4.03
C ASP A 9 -6.03 3.80 -4.82
N LYS A 10 -5.05 3.00 -5.21
CA LYS A 10 -5.32 1.78 -5.99
C LYS A 10 -6.02 0.70 -5.17
N PHE A 11 -5.69 0.56 -3.90
CA PHE A 11 -6.41 -0.39 -3.06
C PHE A 11 -7.85 0.06 -2.81
N SER A 12 -8.12 1.36 -2.77
CA SER A 12 -9.49 1.87 -2.67
C SER A 12 -10.31 1.58 -3.92
N GLN A 13 -9.65 1.30 -5.05
CA GLN A 13 -10.27 0.93 -6.31
C GLN A 13 -10.37 -0.58 -6.50
N ASP A 14 -10.18 -1.36 -5.44
CA ASP A 14 -10.24 -2.84 -5.45
C ASP A 14 -9.20 -3.50 -6.37
N CYS A 15 -8.06 -2.86 -6.56
CA CYS A 15 -6.96 -3.46 -7.30
C CYS A 15 -6.31 -4.59 -6.49
N THR A 16 -5.83 -5.62 -7.18
CA THR A 16 -5.11 -6.71 -6.53
C THR A 16 -3.71 -6.24 -6.09
N ILE A 17 -3.11 -6.97 -5.15
CA ILE A 17 -1.75 -6.68 -4.68
C ILE A 17 -0.77 -6.68 -5.85
N GLU A 18 -0.89 -7.68 -6.75
CA GLU A 18 -0.03 -7.79 -7.91
C GLU A 18 -0.15 -6.57 -8.84
N THR A 19 -1.38 -6.11 -9.08
CA THR A 19 -1.63 -4.93 -9.89
C THR A 19 -1.01 -3.70 -9.26
N VAL A 20 -1.20 -3.50 -7.95
CA VAL A 20 -0.63 -2.37 -7.24
C VAL A 20 0.90 -2.40 -7.30
N LEU A 21 1.49 -3.58 -7.10
CA LEU A 21 2.94 -3.76 -7.18
C LEU A 21 3.49 -3.31 -8.54
N HIS A 22 2.87 -3.78 -9.63
CA HIS A 22 3.29 -3.41 -10.98
C HIS A 22 3.14 -1.92 -11.25
N LEU A 23 2.05 -1.31 -10.79
CA LEU A 23 1.82 0.11 -10.97
C LEU A 23 2.85 0.96 -10.22
N VAL A 24 3.17 0.59 -8.99
CA VAL A 24 4.18 1.30 -8.20
C VAL A 24 5.56 1.18 -8.86
N MET A 25 5.93 -0.02 -9.30
CA MET A 25 7.21 -0.24 -9.97
C MET A 25 7.34 0.62 -11.23
N SER A 26 6.28 0.66 -12.03
CA SER A 26 6.27 1.41 -13.28
C SER A 26 6.22 2.93 -13.06
N HIS A 27 5.39 3.37 -12.11
CA HIS A 27 5.14 4.79 -11.89
C HIS A 27 6.32 5.50 -11.23
N PHE A 28 7.01 4.82 -10.31
CA PHE A 28 8.12 5.40 -9.55
C PHE A 28 9.48 4.84 -9.94
N ASP A 29 9.52 4.00 -10.96
CA ASP A 29 10.76 3.35 -11.42
C ASP A 29 11.49 2.64 -10.27
N MET A 30 10.73 1.91 -9.46
CA MET A 30 11.24 1.15 -8.31
C MET A 30 11.49 -0.30 -8.68
N SER A 31 12.41 -0.94 -7.95
CA SER A 31 12.59 -2.38 -8.05
C SER A 31 11.41 -3.10 -7.38
N GLU A 32 11.24 -4.39 -7.69
CA GLU A 32 10.19 -5.19 -7.08
C GLU A 32 10.32 -5.20 -5.54
N GLU A 33 11.54 -5.33 -5.03
CA GLU A 33 11.78 -5.34 -3.58
C GLU A 33 11.35 -4.02 -2.93
N GLU A 34 11.68 -2.91 -3.54
CA GLU A 34 11.30 -1.61 -3.01
C GLU A 34 9.80 -1.41 -3.04
N ALA A 35 9.15 -1.77 -4.15
CA ALA A 35 7.70 -1.66 -4.27
C ALA A 35 6.99 -2.57 -3.26
N GLN A 36 7.49 -3.79 -3.10
CA GLN A 36 6.92 -4.72 -2.13
C GLN A 36 7.07 -4.20 -0.70
N ALA A 37 8.22 -3.60 -0.38
CA ALA A 37 8.44 -3.02 0.93
C ALA A 37 7.45 -1.88 1.22
N LYS A 38 7.14 -1.08 0.22
CA LYS A 38 6.16 0.00 0.37
C LYS A 38 4.75 -0.54 0.59
N ILE A 39 4.38 -1.60 -0.11
CA ILE A 39 3.08 -2.24 0.07
C ILE A 39 2.99 -2.85 1.46
N ASP A 40 4.04 -3.53 1.92
CA ASP A 40 4.09 -4.10 3.27
C ASP A 40 3.94 -3.01 4.33
N GLU A 41 4.61 -1.87 4.15
CA GLU A 41 4.49 -0.72 5.04
C GLU A 41 3.04 -0.21 5.10
N TYR A 42 2.38 -0.13 3.96
CA TYR A 42 0.98 0.25 3.89
C TYR A 42 0.10 -0.69 4.71
N PHE A 43 0.29 -2.00 4.56
CA PHE A 43 -0.51 -2.98 5.30
C PHE A 43 -0.25 -2.89 6.81
N GLU A 44 0.97 -2.61 7.23
CA GLU A 44 1.27 -2.42 8.64
C GLU A 44 0.54 -1.21 9.22
N ILE A 45 0.49 -0.11 8.47
CA ILE A 45 -0.24 1.09 8.88
C ILE A 45 -1.73 0.80 9.01
N VAL A 46 -2.32 0.12 8.02
CA VAL A 46 -3.75 -0.24 8.03
C VAL A 46 -4.06 -1.15 9.22
N LYS A 47 -3.18 -2.10 9.48
CA LYS A 47 -3.35 -3.04 10.60
C LYS A 47 -3.35 -2.31 11.94
N GLU A 48 -2.46 -1.35 12.13
CA GLU A 48 -2.39 -0.56 13.36
C GLU A 48 -3.63 0.31 13.53
N VAL A 49 -4.13 0.93 12.46
CA VAL A 49 -5.35 1.73 12.51
C VAL A 49 -6.54 0.87 12.89
N ASN A 50 -6.66 -0.32 12.28
CA ASN A 50 -7.75 -1.24 12.61
C ASN A 50 -7.70 -1.69 14.07
N LYS A 51 -6.50 -1.96 14.57
CA LYS A 51 -6.30 -2.34 15.97
C LYS A 51 -6.72 -1.21 16.90
N TRP A 52 -6.34 0.03 16.57
CA TRP A 52 -6.71 1.20 17.34
C TRP A 52 -8.23 1.34 17.42
N TRP A 53 -8.92 1.20 16.29
CA TRP A 53 -10.38 1.28 16.24
C TRP A 53 -11.05 0.22 17.13
N GLU A 54 -10.52 -1.00 17.12
CA GLU A 54 -11.07 -2.07 17.97
C GLU A 54 -10.89 -1.78 19.46
N GLU A 55 -9.74 -1.20 19.83
CA GLU A 55 -9.43 -0.87 21.22
C GLU A 55 -10.21 0.34 21.75
N ASN A 56 -10.59 1.24 20.85
CA ASN A 56 -11.23 2.51 21.23
C ASN A 56 -12.71 2.60 20.87
N LYS A 57 -13.34 1.49 20.62
CA LYS A 57 -14.77 1.43 20.33
C LYS A 57 -15.62 1.80 21.52
#